data_303add14f2a4453199f3ab453ac5462a
#
_entry.id   303add14f2a4453199f3ab453ac5462a
#
_cell.length_a   1.000
_cell.length_b   1.000
_cell.length_c   1.000
_cell.angle_alpha   90.00
_cell.angle_beta   90.00
_cell.angle_gamma   90.00
#
_symmetry.space_group_name_H-M   'P 1'
#
loop_
_entity.id
_entity.type
_entity.pdbx_description
1 polymer ?
#
loop_
_entity_poly.entity_id
_entity_poly.type
_entity_poly.pdbx_seq_one_letter_code
_entity_poly.pdbx_strand_id
1 'polypeptide(L)'
;MRIEADDPSKKQPKKEEFNPVKSEKHSFKSEIAKMKSMGFKDGWEYFWSYYKVPVFVIIGVIAIVISITVSVIRNSRPFIVQVHVYNNYLSDNADVDSLEQEFAAYEDMSLKDYQINFNLTEYLDFSGSDEASYTSMMKVMAMAAAHDLDVLGGNTAFVNYYGVGEEDNTLFADLEETLPPAFFQYLKEQDRILYLSRTDEAGNVLGQYAAAIDVSDTRIVNKNCLLGTPCYLGIAVNTSRLQTSIDFLEWIFDYQ
;
A
#
# COMPACT_ATOMS: atom_id res chain seq x y z
N MET A 1 -87.23 -41.48 -31.34
CA MET A 1 -86.55 -40.19 -31.31
C MET A 1 -85.15 -40.38 -31.87
N ARG A 2 -84.85 -39.87 -33.08
CA ARG A 2 -83.67 -40.21 -33.86
C ARG A 2 -82.50 -39.37 -33.40
N ILE A 3 -81.38 -40.02 -33.17
CA ILE A 3 -80.11 -39.40 -32.94
C ILE A 3 -79.44 -39.27 -34.32
N GLU A 4 -79.17 -38.08 -34.80
CA GLU A 4 -78.42 -37.79 -36.02
C GLU A 4 -76.94 -37.97 -35.81
N ALA A 5 -76.29 -38.59 -36.79
CA ALA A 5 -74.88 -38.92 -36.81
C ALA A 5 -74.02 -37.69 -37.14
N ASP A 6 -72.87 -37.56 -36.51
CA ASP A 6 -71.88 -36.55 -36.67
C ASP A 6 -71.15 -36.66 -38.02
N ASP A 7 -70.93 -35.48 -38.68
CA ASP A 7 -70.29 -35.34 -39.99
C ASP A 7 -68.77 -35.33 -39.89
N PRO A 8 -67.99 -36.18 -40.56
CA PRO A 8 -66.54 -36.27 -40.43
C PRO A 8 -65.71 -35.34 -41.30
N SER A 9 -66.29 -34.19 -41.76
CA SER A 9 -65.61 -33.34 -42.74
C SER A 9 -64.94 -32.05 -42.20
N LYS A 10 -64.76 -31.90 -40.87
CA LYS A 10 -63.99 -30.77 -40.33
C LYS A 10 -62.48 -31.05 -40.34
N LYS A 11 -61.84 -30.66 -41.43
CA LYS A 11 -60.40 -30.61 -41.56
C LYS A 11 -59.79 -29.72 -40.44
N GLN A 12 -58.97 -30.30 -39.59
CA GLN A 12 -58.10 -29.59 -38.64
C GLN A 12 -57.10 -28.75 -39.42
N PRO A 13 -56.78 -27.49 -38.98
CA PRO A 13 -55.72 -26.71 -39.60
C PRO A 13 -54.36 -27.37 -39.32
N LYS A 14 -53.56 -27.55 -40.38
CA LYS A 14 -52.17 -28.03 -40.30
C LYS A 14 -51.43 -27.12 -39.33
N LYS A 15 -50.84 -27.68 -38.27
CA LYS A 15 -49.78 -27.01 -37.48
C LYS A 15 -48.66 -26.72 -38.45
N GLU A 16 -48.35 -25.45 -38.63
CA GLU A 16 -47.08 -25.01 -39.23
C GLU A 16 -45.95 -25.50 -38.35
N GLU A 17 -45.14 -26.39 -38.90
CA GLU A 17 -43.87 -26.77 -38.27
C GLU A 17 -43.00 -25.53 -38.21
N PHE A 18 -42.71 -25.05 -36.98
CA PHE A 18 -41.72 -24.04 -36.72
C PHE A 18 -40.34 -24.58 -37.08
N ASN A 19 -39.88 -24.27 -38.29
CA ASN A 19 -38.50 -24.54 -38.68
C ASN A 19 -37.62 -23.48 -38.00
N PRO A 20 -36.78 -23.88 -37.02
CA PRO A 20 -35.80 -22.95 -36.47
C PRO A 20 -34.86 -22.57 -37.60
N VAL A 21 -34.88 -21.29 -37.98
CA VAL A 21 -33.91 -20.69 -38.88
C VAL A 21 -32.52 -21.09 -38.34
N LYS A 22 -31.80 -21.97 -39.05
CA LYS A 22 -30.42 -22.30 -38.76
C LYS A 22 -29.65 -21.00 -38.74
N SER A 23 -29.26 -20.54 -37.54
CA SER A 23 -28.33 -19.40 -37.42
C SER A 23 -27.05 -19.83 -38.14
N GLU A 24 -26.80 -19.23 -39.29
CA GLU A 24 -25.51 -19.40 -39.97
C GLU A 24 -24.44 -18.96 -38.98
N LYS A 25 -23.58 -19.90 -38.61
CA LYS A 25 -22.41 -19.58 -37.80
C LYS A 25 -21.53 -18.66 -38.62
N HIS A 26 -21.66 -17.35 -38.42
CA HIS A 26 -20.78 -16.37 -39.03
C HIS A 26 -19.35 -16.66 -38.56
N SER A 27 -18.55 -17.24 -39.45
CA SER A 27 -17.13 -17.47 -39.18
C SER A 27 -16.41 -16.13 -39.35
N PHE A 28 -15.56 -15.75 -38.40
CA PHE A 28 -14.75 -14.54 -38.45
C PHE A 28 -13.97 -14.41 -39.78
N LYS A 29 -13.55 -15.56 -40.36
CA LYS A 29 -12.88 -15.60 -41.67
C LYS A 29 -13.80 -15.21 -42.82
N SER A 30 -15.10 -15.55 -42.79
CA SER A 30 -16.07 -15.18 -43.82
C SER A 30 -16.42 -13.69 -43.76
N GLU A 31 -16.47 -13.10 -42.57
CA GLU A 31 -16.69 -11.68 -42.38
C GLU A 31 -15.51 -10.82 -42.88
N ILE A 32 -14.27 -11.24 -42.61
CA ILE A 32 -13.07 -10.57 -43.15
C ILE A 32 -13.03 -10.64 -44.69
N ALA A 33 -13.40 -11.79 -45.28
CA ALA A 33 -13.47 -11.95 -46.75
C ALA A 33 -14.52 -11.00 -47.33
N LYS A 34 -15.67 -10.87 -46.68
CA LYS A 34 -16.75 -9.95 -47.09
C LYS A 34 -16.32 -8.49 -47.01
N MET A 35 -15.66 -8.08 -45.93
CA MET A 35 -15.08 -6.72 -45.80
C MET A 35 -14.05 -6.42 -46.89
N LYS A 36 -13.18 -7.37 -47.22
CA LYS A 36 -12.21 -7.20 -48.30
C LYS A 36 -12.84 -7.03 -49.70
N SER A 37 -14.02 -7.62 -49.92
CA SER A 37 -14.71 -7.52 -51.21
C SER A 37 -15.49 -6.20 -51.40
N MET A 38 -15.76 -5.45 -50.32
CA MET A 38 -16.57 -4.24 -50.34
C MET A 38 -15.81 -2.94 -50.63
N GLY A 39 -14.51 -2.96 -50.78
CA GLY A 39 -13.71 -1.74 -50.88
C GLY A 39 -13.46 -1.07 -49.54
N PHE A 40 -12.45 -0.20 -49.46
CA PHE A 40 -11.95 0.35 -48.21
C PHE A 40 -13.02 1.17 -47.46
N LYS A 41 -13.78 2.03 -48.15
CA LYS A 41 -14.73 2.94 -47.53
C LYS A 41 -15.96 2.19 -46.95
N ASP A 42 -16.53 1.31 -47.75
CA ASP A 42 -17.75 0.57 -47.38
C ASP A 42 -17.42 -0.53 -46.34
N GLY A 43 -16.24 -1.14 -46.46
CA GLY A 43 -15.71 -2.09 -45.47
C GLY A 43 -15.47 -1.45 -44.11
N TRP A 44 -14.98 -0.18 -44.07
CA TRP A 44 -14.79 0.58 -42.83
C TRP A 44 -16.12 0.96 -42.16
N GLU A 45 -17.09 1.40 -42.95
CA GLU A 45 -18.43 1.74 -42.44
C GLU A 45 -19.15 0.49 -41.89
N TYR A 46 -19.06 -0.63 -42.61
CA TYR A 46 -19.53 -1.94 -42.12
C TYR A 46 -18.90 -2.35 -40.82
N PHE A 47 -17.56 -2.31 -40.75
CA PHE A 47 -16.80 -2.63 -39.55
C PHE A 47 -17.23 -1.76 -38.36
N TRP A 48 -17.31 -0.45 -38.55
CA TRP A 48 -17.66 0.47 -37.49
C TRP A 48 -19.10 0.30 -37.01
N SER A 49 -20.00 -0.04 -37.92
CA SER A 49 -21.41 -0.29 -37.56
C SER A 49 -21.62 -1.54 -36.72
N TYR A 50 -20.89 -2.59 -37.00
CA TYR A 50 -21.08 -3.89 -36.35
C TYR A 50 -20.09 -4.21 -35.24
N TYR A 51 -18.87 -3.68 -35.33
CA TYR A 51 -17.77 -4.08 -34.43
C TYR A 51 -17.34 -2.99 -33.45
N LYS A 52 -17.92 -1.78 -33.50
CA LYS A 52 -17.56 -0.70 -32.56
C LYS A 52 -17.66 -1.14 -31.09
N VAL A 53 -18.74 -1.82 -30.71
CA VAL A 53 -18.94 -2.24 -29.31
C VAL A 53 -17.88 -3.29 -28.88
N PRO A 54 -17.69 -4.42 -29.58
CA PRO A 54 -16.64 -5.37 -29.21
C PRO A 54 -15.24 -4.75 -29.28
N VAL A 55 -14.95 -3.85 -30.22
CA VAL A 55 -13.66 -3.15 -30.27
C VAL A 55 -13.42 -2.30 -29.03
N PHE A 56 -14.41 -1.49 -28.61
CA PHE A 56 -14.28 -0.71 -27.37
C PHE A 56 -14.15 -1.60 -26.12
N VAL A 57 -14.85 -2.73 -26.08
CA VAL A 57 -14.71 -3.71 -24.99
C VAL A 57 -13.27 -4.27 -24.95
N ILE A 58 -12.71 -4.65 -26.11
CA ILE A 58 -11.35 -5.18 -26.21
C ILE A 58 -10.33 -4.10 -25.77
N ILE A 59 -10.48 -2.87 -26.25
CA ILE A 59 -9.62 -1.74 -25.85
C ILE A 59 -9.73 -1.52 -24.33
N GLY A 60 -10.92 -1.55 -23.76
CA GLY A 60 -11.15 -1.41 -22.33
C GLY A 60 -10.44 -2.53 -21.52
N VAL A 61 -10.57 -3.77 -21.96
CA VAL A 61 -9.90 -4.92 -21.33
C VAL A 61 -8.37 -4.76 -21.41
N ILE A 62 -7.83 -4.38 -22.56
CA ILE A 62 -6.39 -4.14 -22.71
C ILE A 62 -5.92 -3.03 -21.78
N ALA A 63 -6.65 -1.92 -21.70
CA ALA A 63 -6.33 -0.82 -20.80
C ALA A 63 -6.33 -1.25 -19.33
N ILE A 64 -7.30 -2.07 -18.91
CA ILE A 64 -7.36 -2.63 -17.55
C ILE A 64 -6.14 -3.54 -17.30
N VAL A 65 -5.82 -4.44 -18.22
CA VAL A 65 -4.65 -5.34 -18.09
C VAL A 65 -3.36 -4.54 -17.97
N ILE A 66 -3.17 -3.54 -18.82
CA ILE A 66 -1.99 -2.65 -18.76
C ILE A 66 -1.96 -1.93 -17.41
N SER A 67 -3.08 -1.36 -16.95
CA SER A 67 -3.16 -0.66 -15.67
C SER A 67 -2.79 -1.58 -14.50
N ILE A 68 -3.34 -2.80 -14.45
CA ILE A 68 -3.01 -3.79 -13.42
C ILE A 68 -1.53 -4.17 -13.49
N THR A 69 -1.01 -4.44 -14.69
CA THR A 69 0.40 -4.82 -14.87
C THR A 69 1.35 -3.72 -14.40
N VAL A 70 1.10 -2.47 -14.79
CA VAL A 70 1.89 -1.32 -14.34
C VAL A 70 1.80 -1.15 -12.82
N SER A 71 0.61 -1.31 -12.24
CA SER A 71 0.41 -1.23 -10.80
C SER A 71 1.19 -2.33 -10.05
N VAL A 72 1.14 -3.57 -10.54
CA VAL A 72 1.88 -4.68 -9.94
C VAL A 72 3.39 -4.45 -10.02
N ILE A 73 3.92 -4.08 -11.18
CA ILE A 73 5.36 -3.79 -11.35
C ILE A 73 5.78 -2.66 -10.41
N ARG A 74 4.99 -1.60 -10.33
CA ARG A 74 5.29 -0.45 -9.50
C ARG A 74 5.31 -0.79 -8.01
N ASN A 75 4.36 -1.61 -7.55
CA ASN A 75 4.24 -2.02 -6.15
C ASN A 75 5.17 -3.18 -5.76
N SER A 76 5.82 -3.83 -6.72
CA SER A 76 6.77 -4.94 -6.47
C SER A 76 8.21 -4.46 -6.28
N ARG A 77 8.47 -3.14 -6.39
CA ARG A 77 9.81 -2.62 -6.16
C ARG A 77 10.18 -2.76 -4.67
N PRO A 78 11.44 -3.11 -4.35
CA PRO A 78 11.88 -3.22 -2.97
C PRO A 78 11.89 -1.84 -2.30
N PHE A 79 11.62 -1.83 -1.00
CA PHE A 79 11.75 -0.62 -0.19
C PHE A 79 13.21 -0.38 0.19
N ILE A 80 13.64 0.88 0.13
CA ILE A 80 14.89 1.35 0.73
C ILE A 80 14.70 1.43 2.25
N VAL A 81 13.66 2.13 2.67
CA VAL A 81 13.27 2.29 4.07
C VAL A 81 11.77 2.53 4.19
N GLN A 82 11.19 2.09 5.28
CA GLN A 82 9.81 2.39 5.68
C GLN A 82 9.81 3.12 7.02
N VAL A 83 9.36 4.37 7.04
CA VAL A 83 9.31 5.23 8.21
C VAL A 83 7.86 5.49 8.57
N HIS A 84 7.47 5.14 9.78
CA HIS A 84 6.11 5.33 10.28
C HIS A 84 6.09 6.21 11.53
N VAL A 85 5.44 7.37 11.42
CA VAL A 85 5.32 8.30 12.54
C VAL A 85 3.86 8.44 12.94
N TYR A 86 3.59 8.16 14.20
CA TYR A 86 2.25 8.11 14.76
C TYR A 86 1.99 9.30 15.70
N ASN A 87 0.74 9.74 15.71
CA ASN A 87 0.26 10.80 16.61
C ASN A 87 1.02 12.12 16.48
N ASN A 88 1.49 12.40 15.27
CA ASN A 88 2.04 13.69 14.86
C ASN A 88 1.17 14.31 13.76
N TYR A 89 1.36 15.59 13.52
CA TYR A 89 0.63 16.31 12.48
C TYR A 89 1.60 16.70 11.37
N LEU A 90 1.12 16.60 10.12
CA LEU A 90 1.83 17.21 9.00
C LEU A 90 1.56 18.71 8.95
N SER A 91 2.59 19.47 8.59
CA SER A 91 2.43 20.86 8.18
C SER A 91 1.57 20.94 6.91
N ASP A 92 0.76 22.00 6.76
CA ASP A 92 0.01 22.26 5.53
C ASP A 92 0.91 22.39 4.28
N ASN A 93 2.19 22.69 4.48
CA ASN A 93 3.20 22.83 3.43
C ASN A 93 4.16 21.62 3.36
N ALA A 94 3.83 20.51 4.01
CA ALA A 94 4.68 19.34 4.00
C ALA A 94 4.82 18.77 2.58
N ASP A 95 6.06 18.61 2.14
CA ASP A 95 6.41 18.00 0.86
C ASP A 95 7.15 16.68 1.13
N VAL A 96 6.34 15.64 1.39
CA VAL A 96 6.86 14.29 1.69
C VAL A 96 7.55 13.69 0.46
N ASP A 97 7.04 13.98 -0.74
CA ASP A 97 7.64 13.50 -1.98
C ASP A 97 9.05 14.09 -2.19
N SER A 98 9.28 15.36 -1.80
CA SER A 98 10.62 15.97 -1.83
C SER A 98 11.55 15.32 -0.81
N LEU A 99 11.04 15.01 0.38
CA LEU A 99 11.81 14.33 1.43
C LEU A 99 12.27 12.93 0.98
N GLU A 100 11.37 12.16 0.32
CA GLU A 100 11.70 10.85 -0.24
C GLU A 100 12.76 10.95 -1.36
N GLN A 101 12.66 11.96 -2.21
CA GLN A 101 13.65 12.21 -3.27
C GLN A 101 15.02 12.61 -2.70
N GLU A 102 15.05 13.46 -1.67
CA GLU A 102 16.29 13.87 -1.01
C GLU A 102 16.99 12.68 -0.34
N PHE A 103 16.23 11.81 0.36
CA PHE A 103 16.80 10.63 0.97
C PHE A 103 17.25 9.59 -0.06
N ALA A 104 16.48 9.37 -1.13
CA ALA A 104 16.90 8.50 -2.23
C ALA A 104 18.21 8.99 -2.88
N ALA A 105 18.38 10.30 -3.02
CA ALA A 105 19.61 10.89 -3.53
C ALA A 105 20.78 10.73 -2.55
N TYR A 106 20.54 10.78 -1.25
CA TYR A 106 21.54 10.51 -0.22
C TYR A 106 22.05 9.06 -0.29
N GLU A 107 21.15 8.12 -0.50
CA GLU A 107 21.45 6.69 -0.68
C GLU A 107 22.04 6.33 -2.07
N ASP A 108 22.16 7.28 -2.99
CA ASP A 108 22.51 7.04 -4.41
C ASP A 108 21.59 6.01 -5.09
N MET A 109 20.31 5.99 -4.70
CA MET A 109 19.28 5.05 -5.18
C MET A 109 18.23 5.74 -6.04
N SER A 110 17.73 5.00 -7.05
CA SER A 110 16.71 5.51 -7.97
C SER A 110 15.30 5.11 -7.54
N LEU A 111 14.40 6.07 -7.35
CA LEU A 111 12.97 5.83 -7.11
C LEU A 111 12.23 5.19 -8.30
N LYS A 112 12.91 4.95 -9.45
CA LYS A 112 12.37 4.11 -10.53
C LYS A 112 12.44 2.63 -10.18
N ASP A 113 13.48 2.22 -9.47
CA ASP A 113 13.81 0.83 -9.17
C ASP A 113 13.45 0.45 -7.72
N TYR A 114 13.39 1.44 -6.84
CA TYR A 114 13.13 1.30 -5.41
C TYR A 114 11.93 2.13 -4.96
N GLN A 115 11.48 1.90 -3.73
CA GLN A 115 10.44 2.67 -3.05
C GLN A 115 10.96 3.17 -1.71
N ILE A 116 10.47 4.32 -1.29
CA ILE A 116 10.54 4.82 0.07
C ILE A 116 9.08 4.96 0.54
N ASN A 117 8.83 4.72 1.79
CA ASN A 117 7.51 4.92 2.39
C ASN A 117 7.66 5.77 3.66
N PHE A 118 7.35 7.04 3.56
CA PHE A 118 7.26 7.94 4.69
C PHE A 118 5.79 8.14 5.06
N ASN A 119 5.29 7.30 5.96
CA ASN A 119 3.95 7.44 6.52
C ASN A 119 4.02 8.26 7.81
N LEU A 120 3.74 9.55 7.72
CA LEU A 120 3.95 10.51 8.79
C LEU A 120 2.66 11.00 9.45
N THR A 121 1.49 10.42 9.09
CA THR A 121 0.18 10.95 9.47
C THR A 121 -0.73 9.96 10.19
N GLU A 122 -0.25 8.81 10.57
CA GLU A 122 -1.10 7.82 11.24
C GLU A 122 -1.44 8.26 12.66
N TYR A 123 -2.72 8.12 13.01
CA TYR A 123 -3.21 8.40 14.37
C TYR A 123 -3.61 7.11 15.06
N LEU A 124 -3.16 6.94 16.30
CA LEU A 124 -3.50 5.84 17.18
C LEU A 124 -4.10 6.37 18.48
N ASP A 125 -5.29 5.90 18.80
CA ASP A 125 -5.88 6.09 20.12
C ASP A 125 -5.62 4.85 20.99
N PHE A 126 -4.80 5.01 22.02
CA PHE A 126 -4.44 3.94 22.95
C PHE A 126 -5.52 3.67 24.02
N SER A 127 -6.63 4.40 24.02
CA SER A 127 -7.73 4.13 24.94
C SER A 127 -8.41 2.78 24.67
N GLY A 128 -8.28 2.26 23.43
CA GLY A 128 -8.94 1.04 23.00
C GLY A 128 -10.47 1.10 23.09
N SER A 129 -11.02 2.31 23.09
CA SER A 129 -12.43 2.56 23.38
C SER A 129 -13.36 2.21 22.22
N ASP A 130 -12.81 2.06 21.01
CA ASP A 130 -13.57 1.74 19.80
C ASP A 130 -12.86 0.71 18.91
N GLU A 131 -13.61 0.14 17.97
CA GLU A 131 -13.12 -0.88 17.03
C GLU A 131 -12.04 -0.33 16.07
N ALA A 132 -12.10 0.96 15.73
CA ALA A 132 -11.14 1.60 14.83
C ALA A 132 -9.76 1.71 15.49
N SER A 133 -9.72 2.12 16.77
CA SER A 133 -8.50 2.20 17.56
C SER A 133 -7.83 0.83 17.69
N TYR A 134 -8.62 -0.19 18.06
CA TYR A 134 -8.12 -1.56 18.16
C TYR A 134 -7.56 -2.07 16.82
N THR A 135 -8.26 -1.83 15.72
CA THR A 135 -7.83 -2.23 14.38
C THR A 135 -6.52 -1.55 13.98
N SER A 136 -6.36 -0.26 14.29
CA SER A 136 -5.14 0.49 14.02
C SER A 136 -3.94 -0.04 14.82
N MET A 137 -4.15 -0.36 16.10
CA MET A 137 -3.12 -0.98 16.94
C MET A 137 -2.71 -2.36 16.41
N MET A 138 -3.69 -3.20 16.02
CA MET A 138 -3.41 -4.51 15.42
C MET A 138 -2.68 -4.40 14.08
N LYS A 139 -2.93 -3.33 13.30
CA LYS A 139 -2.18 -3.05 12.07
C LYS A 139 -0.68 -2.86 12.35
N VAL A 140 -0.32 -2.07 13.36
CA VAL A 140 1.09 -1.88 13.76
C VAL A 140 1.76 -3.21 14.08
N MET A 141 1.10 -4.04 14.90
CA MET A 141 1.62 -5.36 15.25
C MET A 141 1.75 -6.29 14.03
N ALA A 142 0.78 -6.25 13.11
CA ALA A 142 0.84 -7.03 11.87
C ALA A 142 2.01 -6.58 10.96
N MET A 143 2.23 -5.28 10.85
CA MET A 143 3.37 -4.72 10.08
C MET A 143 4.70 -5.10 10.73
N ALA A 144 4.80 -5.04 12.06
CA ALA A 144 5.97 -5.52 12.77
C ALA A 144 6.24 -7.01 12.49
N ALA A 145 5.20 -7.85 12.61
CA ALA A 145 5.33 -9.29 12.33
C ALA A 145 5.69 -9.60 10.86
N ALA A 146 5.31 -8.73 9.93
CA ALA A 146 5.64 -8.83 8.50
C ALA A 146 7.03 -8.26 8.14
N HIS A 147 7.78 -7.70 9.09
CA HIS A 147 9.04 -6.96 8.86
C HIS A 147 8.88 -5.75 7.93
N ASP A 148 7.70 -5.12 7.99
CA ASP A 148 7.34 -3.94 7.19
C ASP A 148 7.55 -2.61 7.94
N LEU A 149 8.16 -2.65 9.12
CA LEU A 149 8.59 -1.49 9.88
C LEU A 149 10.11 -1.44 9.94
N ASP A 150 10.68 -0.28 9.64
CA ASP A 150 12.12 -0.05 9.77
C ASP A 150 12.43 1.00 10.81
N VAL A 151 11.91 2.21 10.60
CA VAL A 151 11.95 3.29 11.57
C VAL A 151 10.52 3.61 11.98
N LEU A 152 10.28 3.60 13.26
CA LEU A 152 8.95 3.89 13.81
C LEU A 152 9.05 4.83 14.99
N GLY A 153 7.99 5.58 15.21
CA GLY A 153 7.95 6.49 16.35
C GLY A 153 6.73 7.38 16.37
N GLY A 154 6.85 8.47 17.10
CA GLY A 154 5.75 9.41 17.28
C GLY A 154 5.86 10.18 18.58
N ASN A 155 4.73 10.52 19.18
CA ASN A 155 4.70 11.19 20.48
C ASN A 155 5.06 10.27 21.65
N THR A 156 5.19 10.84 22.84
CA THR A 156 5.53 10.09 24.07
C THR A 156 4.55 8.92 24.34
N ALA A 157 3.26 9.07 24.01
CA ALA A 157 2.28 8.01 24.26
C ALA A 157 2.57 6.78 23.38
N PHE A 158 2.92 7.00 22.12
CA PHE A 158 3.28 5.94 21.18
C PHE A 158 4.51 5.17 21.66
N VAL A 159 5.61 5.87 21.93
CA VAL A 159 6.86 5.21 22.30
C VAL A 159 6.77 4.49 23.65
N ASN A 160 6.03 5.02 24.61
CA ASN A 160 5.79 4.31 25.88
C ASN A 160 4.93 3.06 25.68
N TYR A 161 3.90 3.11 24.83
CA TYR A 161 3.01 1.97 24.63
C TYR A 161 3.72 0.77 23.99
N TYR A 162 4.56 1.02 23.01
CA TYR A 162 5.26 -0.04 22.26
C TYR A 162 6.70 -0.29 22.71
N GLY A 163 7.25 0.55 23.57
CA GLY A 163 8.64 0.45 24.01
C GLY A 163 8.83 0.08 25.48
N VAL A 164 7.80 0.18 26.32
CA VAL A 164 7.87 -0.28 27.72
C VAL A 164 7.28 -1.69 27.80
N GLY A 165 8.06 -2.65 28.29
CA GLY A 165 7.61 -4.01 28.42
C GLY A 165 8.75 -5.02 28.51
N GLU A 166 8.42 -6.29 28.28
CA GLU A 166 9.40 -7.37 28.15
C GLU A 166 10.21 -7.20 26.85
N GLU A 167 11.45 -7.66 26.88
CA GLU A 167 12.36 -7.53 25.75
C GLU A 167 11.78 -8.07 24.44
N ASP A 168 11.13 -9.22 24.49
CA ASP A 168 10.53 -9.88 23.33
C ASP A 168 9.22 -9.23 22.86
N ASN A 169 8.65 -8.34 23.66
CA ASN A 169 7.36 -7.71 23.39
C ASN A 169 7.48 -6.23 22.98
N THR A 170 8.68 -5.66 23.00
CA THR A 170 8.90 -4.28 22.53
C THR A 170 9.11 -4.22 21.02
N LEU A 171 8.65 -3.14 20.39
CA LEU A 171 8.88 -2.91 18.96
C LEU A 171 10.21 -2.21 18.65
N PHE A 172 10.90 -1.66 19.64
CA PHE A 172 12.11 -0.88 19.49
C PHE A 172 13.35 -1.70 19.79
N ALA A 173 14.33 -1.64 18.88
CA ALA A 173 15.66 -2.18 19.11
C ALA A 173 16.40 -1.34 20.16
N ASP A 174 17.37 -1.94 20.84
CA ASP A 174 18.30 -1.19 21.69
C ASP A 174 19.30 -0.42 20.81
N LEU A 175 19.20 0.90 20.83
CA LEU A 175 20.02 1.76 19.98
C LEU A 175 21.49 1.78 20.39
N GLU A 176 21.82 1.45 21.65
CA GLU A 176 23.23 1.33 22.10
C GLU A 176 23.92 0.13 21.45
N GLU A 177 23.16 -0.94 21.19
CA GLU A 177 23.66 -2.14 20.52
C GLU A 177 23.55 -2.04 18.98
N THR A 178 22.61 -1.23 18.49
CA THR A 178 22.21 -1.22 17.08
C THR A 178 22.94 -0.16 16.27
N LEU A 179 23.15 1.04 16.84
CA LEU A 179 23.77 2.16 16.14
C LEU A 179 25.29 2.06 16.12
N PRO A 180 25.96 2.65 15.11
CA PRO A 180 27.39 2.86 15.16
C PRO A 180 27.79 3.60 16.44
N PRO A 181 28.84 3.15 17.18
CA PRO A 181 29.21 3.72 18.48
C PRO A 181 29.46 5.24 18.44
N ALA A 182 30.02 5.73 17.33
CA ALA A 182 30.29 7.17 17.17
C ALA A 182 29.00 7.97 17.05
N PHE A 183 28.03 7.47 16.29
CA PHE A 183 26.73 8.13 16.13
C PHE A 183 25.89 8.05 17.42
N PHE A 184 25.90 6.90 18.10
CA PHE A 184 25.23 6.78 19.40
C PHE A 184 25.81 7.76 20.43
N GLN A 185 27.15 7.87 20.52
CA GLN A 185 27.82 8.81 21.42
C GLN A 185 27.48 10.27 21.08
N TYR A 186 27.45 10.64 19.80
CA TYR A 186 27.01 11.95 19.33
C TYR A 186 25.60 12.29 19.81
N LEU A 187 24.63 11.35 19.67
CA LEU A 187 23.27 11.56 20.13
C LEU A 187 23.17 11.68 21.65
N LYS A 188 23.96 10.88 22.37
CA LYS A 188 24.03 10.89 23.84
C LYS A 188 24.58 12.21 24.37
N GLU A 189 25.62 12.77 23.75
CA GLU A 189 26.21 14.08 24.12
C GLU A 189 25.25 15.24 23.93
N GLN A 190 24.27 15.09 23.01
CA GLN A 190 23.22 16.08 22.76
C GLN A 190 21.94 15.83 23.56
N ASP A 191 21.96 14.87 24.51
CA ASP A 191 20.79 14.50 25.32
C ASP A 191 19.55 14.12 24.49
N ARG A 192 19.78 13.39 23.35
CA ARG A 192 18.74 12.98 22.42
C ARG A 192 18.16 11.61 22.68
N ILE A 193 18.79 10.79 23.50
CA ILE A 193 18.40 9.40 23.72
C ILE A 193 17.26 9.32 24.71
N LEU A 194 16.17 8.70 24.30
CA LEU A 194 15.07 8.32 25.17
C LEU A 194 15.29 6.92 25.71
N TYR A 195 15.44 6.82 27.02
CA TYR A 195 15.55 5.53 27.70
C TYR A 195 14.17 5.07 28.18
N LEU A 196 13.79 3.85 27.85
CA LEU A 196 12.54 3.22 28.30
C LEU A 196 12.84 2.02 29.20
N SER A 197 11.87 1.67 30.04
CA SER A 197 12.02 0.57 31.00
C SER A 197 11.75 -0.79 30.36
N ARG A 198 12.64 -1.74 30.59
CA ARG A 198 12.35 -3.17 30.41
C ARG A 198 11.73 -3.73 31.68
N THR A 199 10.71 -4.57 31.53
CA THR A 199 10.00 -5.20 32.64
C THR A 199 9.97 -6.71 32.48
N ASP A 200 9.73 -7.41 33.59
CA ASP A 200 9.39 -8.84 33.56
C ASP A 200 7.87 -9.05 33.37
N GLU A 201 7.44 -10.32 33.27
CA GLU A 201 6.02 -10.71 33.16
C GLU A 201 5.18 -10.20 34.34
N ALA A 202 5.78 -9.95 35.48
CA ALA A 202 5.09 -9.41 36.66
C ALA A 202 5.06 -7.88 36.69
N GLY A 203 5.68 -7.21 35.70
CA GLY A 203 5.77 -5.76 35.60
C GLY A 203 6.87 -5.12 36.45
N ASN A 204 7.81 -5.90 37.01
CA ASN A 204 8.94 -5.34 37.75
C ASN A 204 9.98 -4.80 36.76
N VAL A 205 10.52 -3.62 37.05
CA VAL A 205 11.56 -3.00 36.20
C VAL A 205 12.87 -3.77 36.33
N LEU A 206 13.37 -4.31 35.22
CA LEU A 206 14.63 -5.02 35.12
C LEU A 206 15.80 -4.09 34.77
N GLY A 207 15.52 -2.98 34.08
CA GLY A 207 16.51 -2.03 33.62
C GLY A 207 15.93 -1.02 32.66
N GLN A 208 16.80 -0.28 32.00
CA GLN A 208 16.43 0.65 30.91
C GLN A 208 17.29 0.34 29.68
N TYR A 209 16.75 0.66 28.51
CA TYR A 209 17.45 0.54 27.24
C TYR A 209 17.23 1.80 26.41
N ALA A 210 18.12 2.08 25.46
CA ALA A 210 18.06 3.21 24.57
C ALA A 210 17.03 2.91 23.44
N ALA A 211 15.77 3.30 23.61
CA ALA A 211 14.69 2.87 22.75
C ALA A 211 14.46 3.78 21.53
N ALA A 212 14.64 5.09 21.69
CA ALA A 212 14.33 6.05 20.65
C ALA A 212 15.18 7.34 20.77
N ILE A 213 15.11 8.16 19.75
CA ILE A 213 15.86 9.41 19.62
C ILE A 213 14.86 10.56 19.52
N ASP A 214 15.05 11.62 20.26
CA ASP A 214 14.32 12.88 20.10
C ASP A 214 14.73 13.57 18.80
N VAL A 215 13.79 13.66 17.86
CA VAL A 215 13.98 14.27 16.54
C VAL A 215 13.26 15.61 16.40
N SER A 216 12.80 16.21 17.51
CA SER A 216 11.91 17.36 17.53
C SER A 216 12.45 18.63 16.84
N ASP A 217 13.75 18.73 16.59
CA ASP A 217 14.40 19.85 15.92
C ASP A 217 15.28 19.44 14.73
N THR A 218 15.08 18.22 14.23
CA THR A 218 15.81 17.72 13.08
C THR A 218 15.21 18.19 11.76
N ARG A 219 15.85 17.79 10.65
CA ARG A 219 15.41 18.09 9.28
C ARG A 219 13.95 17.72 9.03
N ILE A 220 13.49 16.57 9.52
CA ILE A 220 12.12 16.06 9.29
C ILE A 220 11.05 16.95 9.96
N VAL A 221 11.41 17.65 11.02
CA VAL A 221 10.54 18.59 11.70
C VAL A 221 10.71 20.00 11.15
N ASN A 222 11.95 20.50 11.07
CA ASN A 222 12.25 21.89 10.72
C ASN A 222 12.00 22.22 9.24
N LYS A 223 12.18 21.25 8.34
CA LYS A 223 12.01 21.46 6.89
C LYS A 223 10.59 21.19 6.41
N ASN A 224 9.60 21.11 7.28
CA ASN A 224 8.20 21.17 6.90
C ASN A 224 7.34 19.93 7.05
N CYS A 225 7.83 18.85 7.62
CA CYS A 225 6.98 17.66 7.59
C CYS A 225 6.17 17.49 8.87
N LEU A 226 6.78 17.55 10.05
CA LEU A 226 6.11 17.24 11.30
C LEU A 226 5.89 18.48 12.18
N LEU A 227 4.68 18.59 12.76
CA LEU A 227 4.26 19.66 13.68
C LEU A 227 3.99 19.11 15.09
N GLY A 228 4.60 18.13 15.57
CA GLY A 228 4.36 17.61 16.91
C GLY A 228 5.66 17.50 17.69
N THR A 229 5.73 18.11 18.87
CA THR A 229 6.86 17.94 19.78
C THR A 229 6.36 17.56 21.18
N PRO A 230 7.04 16.61 21.87
CA PRO A 230 8.21 15.88 21.40
C PRO A 230 7.86 14.82 20.35
N CYS A 231 8.80 14.57 19.43
CA CYS A 231 8.73 13.50 18.44
C CYS A 231 9.94 12.58 18.61
N TYR A 232 9.69 11.29 18.74
CA TYR A 232 10.73 10.28 18.94
C TYR A 232 10.70 9.27 17.81
N LEU A 233 11.87 8.88 17.31
CA LEU A 233 12.04 7.80 16.35
C LEU A 233 13.00 6.75 16.89
N GLY A 234 12.69 5.48 16.65
CA GLY A 234 13.56 4.36 16.91
C GLY A 234 13.58 3.38 15.76
N ILE A 235 14.48 2.40 15.82
CA ILE A 235 14.60 1.33 14.85
C ILE A 235 13.72 0.17 15.29
N ALA A 236 12.97 -0.43 14.35
CA ALA A 236 12.19 -1.62 14.64
C ALA A 236 13.09 -2.81 14.98
N VAL A 237 12.76 -3.54 16.05
CA VAL A 237 13.57 -4.66 16.58
C VAL A 237 13.83 -5.74 15.53
N ASN A 238 12.97 -5.91 14.57
CA ASN A 238 13.01 -6.95 13.55
C ASN A 238 13.13 -6.42 12.11
N THR A 239 13.60 -5.18 11.93
CA THR A 239 13.80 -4.64 10.59
C THR A 239 14.70 -5.51 9.73
N SER A 240 14.35 -5.70 8.47
CA SER A 240 15.18 -6.35 7.46
C SER A 240 16.11 -5.38 6.72
N ARG A 241 15.97 -4.07 7.00
CA ARG A 241 16.68 -2.95 6.33
C ARG A 241 17.45 -2.09 7.34
N LEU A 242 18.18 -2.75 8.22
CA LEU A 242 18.85 -2.08 9.33
C LEU A 242 19.80 -0.98 8.87
N GLN A 243 20.63 -1.24 7.85
CA GLN A 243 21.61 -0.24 7.40
C GLN A 243 20.94 1.03 6.91
N THR A 244 19.96 0.93 6.02
CA THR A 244 19.24 2.11 5.50
C THR A 244 18.37 2.79 6.57
N SER A 245 18.00 2.07 7.64
CA SER A 245 17.35 2.66 8.82
C SER A 245 18.34 3.54 9.61
N ILE A 246 19.57 3.09 9.77
CA ILE A 246 20.64 3.85 10.39
C ILE A 246 20.98 5.08 9.54
N ASP A 247 21.19 4.87 8.24
CA ASP A 247 21.52 5.92 7.29
C ASP A 247 20.42 7.01 7.26
N PHE A 248 19.14 6.59 7.38
CA PHE A 248 18.03 7.53 7.52
C PHE A 248 18.14 8.39 8.79
N LEU A 249 18.47 7.77 9.92
CA LEU A 249 18.65 8.52 11.17
C LEU A 249 19.86 9.46 11.08
N GLU A 250 20.99 9.02 10.53
CA GLU A 250 22.16 9.88 10.31
C GLU A 250 21.83 11.06 9.39
N TRP A 251 21.09 10.79 8.29
CA TRP A 251 20.67 11.80 7.34
C TRP A 251 19.76 12.88 7.96
N ILE A 252 18.79 12.51 8.83
CA ILE A 252 17.92 13.52 9.45
C ILE A 252 18.65 14.43 10.44
N PHE A 253 19.77 13.96 11.01
CA PHE A 253 20.63 14.74 11.91
C PHE A 253 21.75 15.50 11.18
N ASP A 254 21.85 15.40 9.85
CA ASP A 254 23.00 15.91 9.07
C ASP A 254 24.34 15.38 9.59
N TYR A 255 24.35 14.15 10.17
CA TYR A 255 25.55 13.49 10.70
C TYR A 255 26.36 12.85 9.55
N GLN A 256 27.69 13.08 9.54
CA GLN A 256 28.63 12.58 8.53
C GLN A 256 29.90 12.01 9.18
#